data_73681c4d7707a2176a867339a9173877
#
_entry.id   73681c4d7707a2176a867339a9173877
#
_cell.length_a   1.000
_cell.length_b   1.000
_cell.length_c   1.000
_cell.angle_alpha   90.00
_cell.angle_beta   90.00
_cell.angle_gamma   90.00
#
_symmetry.space_group_name_H-M   'P 1'
#
loop_
_entity.id
_entity.type
_entity.pdbx_description
1 polymer ?
#
loop_
_entity_poly.entity_id
_entity_poly.type
_entity_poly.pdbx_seq_one_letter_code
_entity_poly.pdbx_strand_id
1 'polypeptide(L)'
;MTGNEAAQAPTGAQTRTESDSLGSREVPIDAYWGINTLRALENFPITSVPISVYPDLIEALATVKQAAARANRAIGVLDDERADAIDRAAQEVRDGALREQFVVDIVQGGAGTSTNMNTNEVLANRALELLGRERGDYGYLHPIDHVNRSQSTNDTYPTSIKIAMIFGVRRLIVQLEELSAAFAERGRAFADVLKVGRTQLQDAVPMTLGQEFTGFSHTIQEDADLLRKVMPLLAEMNLGATAIGTGITADPLYRDEVRRQLQEASGIDVVTAPDLIEATSDAGAFMTLSGTVKRSAAKLSKICNDLRLLSSGPQAGLGEITLPARQAGSSIMPGKVNPVIPEVVNQIAYAVAGADTTVTMAAESGQLQLNAFEPIIAHSILQSLQWMSRGCATLREHCVVGIEANEAKLAAQVDTNVGVVTALTPYIGYAAAASIAHTALTTSTPISTLVVAAGLMEEDQVMRVLSPARLSGIELATGAIPIITEEMLDAEARKR
;
A
#
# COMPACT_ATOMS: atom_id res chain seq x y z
N MET A 1 6.66 14.52 -39.63
CA MET A 1 5.54 14.22 -40.55
C MET A 1 5.47 12.70 -40.65
N THR A 2 4.64 12.05 -39.91
CA THR A 2 4.09 10.71 -40.21
C THR A 2 2.78 10.64 -39.44
N GLY A 3 1.72 10.36 -40.18
CA GLY A 3 0.33 10.57 -39.82
C GLY A 3 -0.12 9.78 -38.60
N ASN A 4 -1.03 10.44 -37.94
CA ASN A 4 -1.87 9.97 -36.86
C ASN A 4 -2.77 8.83 -37.41
N GLU A 5 -2.38 7.57 -37.19
CA GLU A 5 -3.32 6.46 -37.33
C GLU A 5 -4.23 6.49 -36.13
N ALA A 6 -5.26 7.35 -36.21
CA ALA A 6 -6.46 7.20 -35.36
C ALA A 6 -6.93 5.75 -35.50
N ALA A 7 -7.31 5.16 -34.37
CA ALA A 7 -7.85 3.80 -34.28
C ALA A 7 -9.08 3.70 -35.20
N GLN A 8 -8.85 3.47 -36.50
CA GLN A 8 -9.90 3.11 -37.44
C GLN A 8 -10.30 1.66 -37.13
N ALA A 9 -11.59 1.46 -36.96
CA ALA A 9 -12.15 0.09 -36.89
C ALA A 9 -11.62 -0.72 -38.08
N PRO A 10 -11.25 -2.00 -37.89
CA PRO A 10 -10.79 -2.83 -38.98
C PRO A 10 -11.84 -2.81 -40.10
N THR A 11 -11.41 -2.55 -41.36
CA THR A 11 -12.26 -2.50 -42.53
C THR A 11 -13.05 -3.79 -42.65
N GLY A 12 -14.38 -3.73 -42.38
CA GLY A 12 -15.29 -4.87 -42.42
C GLY A 12 -15.98 -5.20 -41.09
N ALA A 13 -15.66 -4.53 -39.98
CA ALA A 13 -16.39 -4.68 -38.71
C ALA A 13 -17.80 -4.04 -38.85
N GLN A 14 -18.82 -4.76 -38.38
CA GLN A 14 -20.19 -4.21 -38.32
C GLN A 14 -20.23 -3.10 -37.23
N THR A 15 -20.91 -2.00 -37.56
CA THR A 15 -21.09 -0.86 -36.64
C THR A 15 -22.56 -0.58 -36.42
N ARG A 16 -22.86 0.17 -35.35
CA ARG A 16 -24.14 0.82 -35.12
C ARG A 16 -23.91 2.32 -35.04
N THR A 17 -24.86 3.08 -35.58
CA THR A 17 -24.81 4.55 -35.53
C THR A 17 -25.40 5.02 -34.18
N GLU A 18 -24.60 5.77 -33.40
CA GLU A 18 -25.07 6.46 -32.19
C GLU A 18 -24.93 7.97 -32.38
N SER A 19 -25.75 8.73 -31.65
CA SER A 19 -25.77 10.20 -31.74
C SER A 19 -25.82 10.85 -30.37
N ASP A 20 -25.09 11.94 -30.21
CA ASP A 20 -25.12 12.83 -29.06
C ASP A 20 -25.27 14.30 -29.49
N SER A 21 -25.15 15.26 -28.58
CA SER A 21 -25.27 16.69 -28.87
C SER A 21 -24.23 17.23 -29.86
N LEU A 22 -23.14 16.48 -30.11
CA LEU A 22 -22.05 16.86 -31.04
C LEU A 22 -22.17 16.18 -32.41
N GLY A 23 -23.19 15.34 -32.61
CA GLY A 23 -23.45 14.63 -33.87
C GLY A 23 -23.22 13.12 -33.75
N SER A 24 -23.34 12.43 -34.89
CA SER A 24 -23.33 10.97 -34.97
C SER A 24 -21.91 10.40 -35.13
N ARG A 25 -21.72 9.15 -34.66
CA ARG A 25 -20.51 8.33 -34.82
C ARG A 25 -20.89 6.88 -35.03
N GLU A 26 -20.02 6.14 -35.69
CA GLU A 26 -20.10 4.69 -35.83
C GLU A 26 -19.38 3.99 -34.69
N VAL A 27 -20.13 3.24 -33.89
CA VAL A 27 -19.61 2.44 -32.76
C VAL A 27 -19.59 0.98 -33.15
N PRO A 28 -18.53 0.20 -32.83
CA PRO A 28 -18.50 -1.23 -33.14
C PRO A 28 -19.73 -1.95 -32.56
N ILE A 29 -20.34 -2.84 -33.35
CA ILE A 29 -21.59 -3.52 -32.95
C ILE A 29 -21.44 -4.37 -31.70
N ASP A 30 -20.24 -4.96 -31.51
CA ASP A 30 -19.92 -5.83 -30.38
C ASP A 30 -19.55 -5.07 -29.09
N ALA A 31 -19.28 -3.76 -29.18
CA ALA A 31 -18.94 -2.96 -28.01
C ALA A 31 -20.14 -2.74 -27.12
N TYR A 32 -19.96 -2.90 -25.79
CA TYR A 32 -20.93 -2.49 -24.79
C TYR A 32 -20.85 -0.99 -24.47
N TRP A 33 -19.71 -0.36 -24.75
CA TRP A 33 -19.58 1.10 -24.68
C TRP A 33 -20.22 1.78 -25.91
N GLY A 34 -20.44 3.10 -25.84
CA GLY A 34 -21.12 3.88 -26.84
C GLY A 34 -20.34 5.10 -27.32
N ILE A 35 -21.07 6.08 -27.85
CA ILE A 35 -20.53 7.28 -28.52
C ILE A 35 -19.67 8.14 -27.58
N ASN A 36 -20.04 8.28 -26.28
CA ASN A 36 -19.26 9.10 -25.35
C ASN A 36 -17.90 8.46 -25.08
N THR A 37 -17.86 7.14 -24.91
CA THR A 37 -16.63 6.38 -24.77
C THR A 37 -15.78 6.47 -26.03
N LEU A 38 -16.37 6.37 -27.23
CA LEU A 38 -15.64 6.53 -28.48
C LEU A 38 -14.95 7.90 -28.56
N ARG A 39 -15.67 8.98 -28.22
CA ARG A 39 -15.06 10.31 -28.16
C ARG A 39 -13.93 10.42 -27.15
N ALA A 40 -14.06 9.75 -26.00
CA ALA A 40 -12.98 9.72 -25.00
C ALA A 40 -11.73 9.01 -25.54
N LEU A 41 -11.89 7.91 -26.27
CA LEU A 41 -10.77 7.22 -26.95
C LEU A 41 -10.12 8.09 -28.03
N GLU A 42 -10.92 8.85 -28.79
CA GLU A 42 -10.41 9.81 -29.78
C GLU A 42 -9.64 10.97 -29.11
N ASN A 43 -10.13 11.46 -27.95
CA ASN A 43 -9.59 12.66 -27.31
C ASN A 43 -8.36 12.39 -26.43
N PHE A 44 -8.28 11.22 -25.80
CA PHE A 44 -7.29 10.93 -24.77
C PHE A 44 -6.46 9.67 -25.04
N PRO A 45 -5.78 9.54 -26.18
CA PRO A 45 -4.82 8.45 -26.42
C PRO A 45 -3.48 8.79 -25.74
N ILE A 46 -3.44 8.84 -24.41
CA ILE A 46 -2.30 9.39 -23.65
C ILE A 46 -1.36 8.28 -23.19
N THR A 47 -1.87 7.31 -22.39
CA THR A 47 -1.04 6.25 -21.81
C THR A 47 -1.20 4.91 -22.52
N SER A 48 -2.27 4.74 -23.26
CA SER A 48 -2.74 3.45 -23.81
C SER A 48 -3.03 2.41 -22.72
N VAL A 49 -3.24 2.85 -21.48
CA VAL A 49 -3.61 1.99 -20.36
C VAL A 49 -5.05 2.28 -19.98
N PRO A 50 -5.96 1.31 -20.16
CA PRO A 50 -7.37 1.51 -19.84
C PRO A 50 -7.64 1.44 -18.32
N ILE A 51 -8.74 2.06 -17.87
CA ILE A 51 -9.16 2.01 -16.46
C ILE A 51 -9.44 0.59 -15.95
N SER A 52 -9.68 -0.37 -16.84
CA SER A 52 -9.88 -1.79 -16.53
C SER A 52 -8.70 -2.47 -15.82
N VAL A 53 -7.51 -1.86 -15.80
CA VAL A 53 -6.35 -2.33 -15.03
C VAL A 53 -6.58 -2.21 -13.51
N TYR A 54 -7.61 -1.46 -13.10
CA TYR A 54 -8.04 -1.30 -11.70
C TYR A 54 -9.37 -2.01 -11.43
N PRO A 55 -9.37 -3.31 -11.11
CA PRO A 55 -10.59 -4.07 -10.84
C PRO A 55 -11.49 -3.42 -9.79
N ASP A 56 -10.88 -2.84 -8.73
CA ASP A 56 -11.62 -2.18 -7.67
C ASP A 56 -12.37 -0.94 -8.14
N LEU A 57 -11.81 -0.21 -9.11
CA LEU A 57 -12.49 0.95 -9.68
C LEU A 57 -13.72 0.51 -10.47
N ILE A 58 -13.61 -0.57 -11.25
CA ILE A 58 -14.73 -1.10 -12.03
C ILE A 58 -15.83 -1.62 -11.10
N GLU A 59 -15.46 -2.38 -10.07
CA GLU A 59 -16.39 -2.87 -9.06
C GLU A 59 -17.08 -1.70 -8.31
N ALA A 60 -16.33 -0.68 -7.92
CA ALA A 60 -16.86 0.49 -7.21
C ALA A 60 -17.81 1.32 -8.08
N LEU A 61 -17.47 1.55 -9.36
CA LEU A 61 -18.33 2.22 -10.32
C LEU A 61 -19.67 1.47 -10.46
N ALA A 62 -19.62 0.16 -10.67
CA ALA A 62 -20.82 -0.67 -10.78
C ALA A 62 -21.62 -0.68 -9.46
N THR A 63 -20.96 -0.70 -8.30
CA THR A 63 -21.61 -0.64 -6.98
C THR A 63 -22.38 0.67 -6.79
N VAL A 64 -21.81 1.81 -7.18
CA VAL A 64 -22.49 3.11 -7.11
C VAL A 64 -23.68 3.16 -8.05
N LYS A 65 -23.56 2.66 -9.28
CA LYS A 65 -24.67 2.60 -10.25
C LYS A 65 -25.78 1.66 -9.80
N GLN A 66 -25.43 0.54 -9.19
CA GLN A 66 -26.39 -0.39 -8.59
C GLN A 66 -27.18 0.28 -7.47
N ALA A 67 -26.50 0.94 -6.54
CA ALA A 67 -27.12 1.67 -5.45
C ALA A 67 -28.03 2.80 -5.96
N ALA A 68 -27.61 3.53 -6.99
CA ALA A 68 -28.38 4.60 -7.60
C ALA A 68 -29.66 4.08 -8.29
N ALA A 69 -29.57 2.96 -9.02
CA ALA A 69 -30.75 2.33 -9.65
C ALA A 69 -31.77 1.88 -8.61
N ARG A 70 -31.32 1.21 -7.54
CA ARG A 70 -32.17 0.78 -6.42
C ARG A 70 -32.81 1.97 -5.70
N ALA A 71 -32.05 3.04 -5.46
CA ALA A 71 -32.58 4.26 -4.83
C ALA A 71 -33.62 4.94 -5.70
N ASN A 72 -33.36 5.16 -6.98
CA ASN A 72 -34.30 5.76 -7.91
C ASN A 72 -35.61 4.94 -8.06
N ARG A 73 -35.49 3.59 -8.01
CA ARG A 73 -36.67 2.70 -7.95
C ARG A 73 -37.44 2.90 -6.67
N ALA A 74 -36.80 2.90 -5.51
CA ALA A 74 -37.43 3.00 -4.20
C ALA A 74 -38.21 4.30 -4.03
N ILE A 75 -37.76 5.40 -4.63
CA ILE A 75 -38.44 6.70 -4.60
C ILE A 75 -39.39 6.94 -5.81
N GLY A 76 -39.57 5.93 -6.70
CA GLY A 76 -40.49 5.99 -7.83
C GLY A 76 -40.03 6.86 -9.02
N VAL A 77 -38.73 7.20 -9.11
CA VAL A 77 -38.12 7.99 -10.20
C VAL A 77 -37.72 7.12 -11.39
N LEU A 78 -37.45 5.85 -11.14
CA LEU A 78 -37.16 4.83 -12.16
C LEU A 78 -38.12 3.67 -12.00
N ASP A 79 -38.69 3.17 -13.10
CA ASP A 79 -39.59 2.03 -13.09
C ASP A 79 -38.87 0.71 -12.75
N ASP A 80 -39.67 -0.27 -12.31
CA ASP A 80 -39.14 -1.56 -11.82
C ASP A 80 -38.36 -2.33 -12.89
N GLU A 81 -38.82 -2.35 -14.14
CA GLU A 81 -38.22 -3.14 -15.21
C GLU A 81 -36.82 -2.65 -15.56
N ARG A 82 -36.67 -1.32 -15.75
CA ARG A 82 -35.36 -0.72 -16.05
C ARG A 82 -34.44 -0.77 -14.85
N ALA A 83 -34.95 -0.54 -13.65
CA ALA A 83 -34.17 -0.60 -12.42
C ALA A 83 -33.60 -2.00 -12.19
N ASP A 84 -34.40 -3.05 -12.33
CA ASP A 84 -33.96 -4.44 -12.22
C ASP A 84 -32.92 -4.81 -13.28
N ALA A 85 -33.11 -4.36 -14.51
CA ALA A 85 -32.15 -4.64 -15.58
C ALA A 85 -30.79 -3.97 -15.32
N ILE A 86 -30.79 -2.70 -14.83
CA ILE A 86 -29.55 -1.99 -14.45
C ILE A 86 -28.90 -2.65 -13.23
N ASP A 87 -29.69 -3.01 -12.21
CA ASP A 87 -29.20 -3.70 -11.00
C ASP A 87 -28.49 -5.01 -11.36
N ARG A 88 -29.08 -5.83 -12.21
CA ARG A 88 -28.49 -7.09 -12.69
C ARG A 88 -27.25 -6.87 -13.53
N ALA A 89 -27.26 -5.93 -14.46
CA ALA A 89 -26.08 -5.57 -15.26
C ALA A 89 -24.93 -5.10 -14.38
N ALA A 90 -25.21 -4.26 -13.37
CA ALA A 90 -24.22 -3.80 -12.41
C ALA A 90 -23.68 -4.95 -11.55
N GLN A 91 -24.53 -5.90 -11.13
CA GLN A 91 -24.07 -7.08 -10.39
C GLN A 91 -23.12 -7.95 -11.23
N GLU A 92 -23.42 -8.20 -12.51
CA GLU A 92 -22.52 -8.95 -13.39
C GLU A 92 -21.14 -8.28 -13.52
N VAL A 93 -21.10 -6.94 -13.63
CA VAL A 93 -19.84 -6.18 -13.68
C VAL A 93 -19.08 -6.27 -12.35
N ARG A 94 -19.78 -6.20 -11.21
CA ARG A 94 -19.19 -6.42 -9.88
C ARG A 94 -18.60 -7.81 -9.73
N ASP A 95 -19.23 -8.81 -10.32
CA ASP A 95 -18.75 -10.20 -10.34
C ASP A 95 -17.60 -10.43 -11.33
N GLY A 96 -17.17 -9.37 -12.04
CA GLY A 96 -16.00 -9.36 -12.92
C GLY A 96 -16.30 -9.51 -14.41
N ALA A 97 -17.56 -9.58 -14.82
CA ALA A 97 -17.93 -9.60 -16.24
C ALA A 97 -17.66 -8.24 -16.93
N LEU A 98 -17.48 -8.28 -18.26
CA LEU A 98 -17.36 -7.09 -19.11
C LEU A 98 -16.22 -6.13 -18.74
N ARG A 99 -15.24 -6.56 -17.96
CA ARG A 99 -14.12 -5.70 -17.53
C ARG A 99 -13.38 -5.09 -18.71
N GLU A 100 -13.19 -5.83 -19.78
CA GLU A 100 -12.53 -5.41 -21.02
C GLU A 100 -13.28 -4.28 -21.75
N GLN A 101 -14.53 -4.00 -21.39
CA GLN A 101 -15.35 -2.93 -21.98
C GLN A 101 -15.10 -1.56 -21.31
N PHE A 102 -14.32 -1.50 -20.23
CA PHE A 102 -13.91 -0.27 -19.58
C PHE A 102 -12.59 0.20 -20.17
N VAL A 103 -12.68 0.86 -21.32
CA VAL A 103 -11.58 1.07 -22.27
C VAL A 103 -10.96 2.46 -22.25
N VAL A 104 -11.56 3.43 -21.53
CA VAL A 104 -11.05 4.81 -21.49
C VAL A 104 -9.69 4.85 -20.78
N ASP A 105 -8.81 5.77 -21.24
CA ASP A 105 -7.47 5.94 -20.70
C ASP A 105 -7.52 6.37 -19.22
N ILE A 106 -6.55 5.93 -18.44
CA ILE A 106 -6.39 6.32 -17.02
C ILE A 106 -6.09 7.80 -16.84
N VAL A 107 -5.51 8.47 -17.86
CA VAL A 107 -5.26 9.92 -17.89
C VAL A 107 -6.23 10.58 -18.83
N GLN A 108 -7.20 11.29 -18.27
CA GLN A 108 -8.30 11.89 -19.01
C GLN A 108 -8.71 13.24 -18.43
N GLY A 109 -9.10 14.19 -19.26
CA GLY A 109 -9.71 15.45 -18.84
C GLY A 109 -11.21 15.28 -18.53
N GLY A 110 -11.80 16.29 -17.87
CA GLY A 110 -13.25 16.33 -17.62
C GLY A 110 -13.68 15.69 -16.29
N ALA A 111 -12.83 15.69 -15.26
CA ALA A 111 -13.17 15.28 -13.90
C ALA A 111 -13.78 13.87 -13.79
N GLY A 112 -13.36 12.93 -14.66
CA GLY A 112 -13.88 11.56 -14.66
C GLY A 112 -15.13 11.33 -15.51
N THR A 113 -15.57 12.31 -16.30
CA THR A 113 -16.77 12.17 -17.16
C THR A 113 -16.63 11.02 -18.15
N SER A 114 -15.46 10.83 -18.76
CA SER A 114 -15.21 9.70 -19.67
C SER A 114 -15.42 8.36 -18.99
N THR A 115 -14.91 8.20 -17.77
CA THR A 115 -15.09 6.98 -16.94
C THR A 115 -16.55 6.77 -16.56
N ASN A 116 -17.24 7.82 -16.10
CA ASN A 116 -18.65 7.75 -15.75
C ASN A 116 -19.52 7.36 -16.94
N MET A 117 -19.27 7.96 -18.11
CA MET A 117 -20.02 7.65 -19.34
C MET A 117 -19.69 6.25 -19.88
N ASN A 118 -18.43 5.81 -19.83
CA ASN A 118 -18.09 4.43 -20.18
C ASN A 118 -18.88 3.44 -19.32
N THR A 119 -18.96 3.69 -18.02
CA THR A 119 -19.75 2.86 -17.10
C THR A 119 -21.24 2.90 -17.45
N ASN A 120 -21.83 4.09 -17.67
CA ASN A 120 -23.24 4.24 -18.00
C ASN A 120 -23.59 3.50 -19.30
N GLU A 121 -22.77 3.61 -20.34
CA GLU A 121 -22.99 2.99 -21.65
C GLU A 121 -22.86 1.47 -21.56
N VAL A 122 -21.84 0.93 -20.87
CA VAL A 122 -21.67 -0.51 -20.67
C VAL A 122 -22.87 -1.09 -19.93
N LEU A 123 -23.31 -0.46 -18.84
CA LEU A 123 -24.46 -0.92 -18.06
C LEU A 123 -25.77 -0.79 -18.84
N ALA A 124 -25.98 0.30 -19.59
CA ALA A 124 -27.17 0.48 -20.41
C ALA A 124 -27.28 -0.61 -21.48
N ASN A 125 -26.19 -0.87 -22.22
CA ASN A 125 -26.19 -1.89 -23.27
C ASN A 125 -26.32 -3.31 -22.71
N ARG A 126 -25.73 -3.61 -21.54
CA ARG A 126 -25.96 -4.90 -20.89
C ARG A 126 -27.38 -5.04 -20.38
N ALA A 127 -27.96 -4.01 -19.79
CA ALA A 127 -29.36 -4.00 -19.35
C ALA A 127 -30.33 -4.19 -20.51
N LEU A 128 -30.11 -3.52 -21.65
CA LEU A 128 -30.89 -3.71 -22.89
C LEU A 128 -30.86 -5.16 -23.34
N GLU A 129 -29.68 -5.78 -23.38
CA GLU A 129 -29.52 -7.18 -23.76
C GLU A 129 -30.25 -8.13 -22.78
N LEU A 130 -30.21 -7.87 -21.46
CA LEU A 130 -30.95 -8.62 -20.45
C LEU A 130 -32.47 -8.49 -20.60
N LEU A 131 -32.95 -7.43 -21.27
CA LEU A 131 -34.34 -7.19 -21.63
C LEU A 131 -34.71 -7.73 -23.02
N GLY A 132 -33.76 -8.44 -23.70
CA GLY A 132 -33.97 -8.97 -25.05
C GLY A 132 -33.98 -7.91 -26.16
N ARG A 133 -33.31 -6.77 -25.94
CA ARG A 133 -33.21 -5.66 -26.87
C ARG A 133 -31.83 -5.53 -27.47
N GLU A 134 -31.73 -4.84 -28.60
CA GLU A 134 -30.48 -4.54 -29.25
C GLU A 134 -29.66 -3.50 -28.45
N ARG A 135 -28.34 -3.61 -28.49
CA ARG A 135 -27.43 -2.57 -27.96
C ARG A 135 -27.63 -1.28 -28.72
N GLY A 136 -27.66 -0.15 -28.02
CA GLY A 136 -27.94 1.16 -28.61
C GLY A 136 -29.43 1.52 -28.71
N ASP A 137 -30.38 0.63 -28.28
CA ASP A 137 -31.80 0.97 -28.17
C ASP A 137 -32.06 1.96 -27.01
N TYR A 138 -31.37 3.10 -27.08
CA TYR A 138 -31.42 4.13 -26.04
C TYR A 138 -32.78 4.85 -25.96
N GLY A 139 -33.66 4.65 -26.93
CA GLY A 139 -35.05 5.04 -26.82
C GLY A 139 -35.80 4.31 -25.70
N TYR A 140 -35.36 3.10 -25.38
CA TYR A 140 -35.93 2.32 -24.28
C TYR A 140 -35.14 2.45 -22.96
N LEU A 141 -33.81 2.25 -22.96
CA LEU A 141 -32.96 2.39 -21.79
C LEU A 141 -31.73 3.22 -22.12
N HIS A 142 -31.73 4.49 -21.66
CA HIS A 142 -30.72 5.48 -22.01
C HIS A 142 -29.62 5.59 -20.95
N PRO A 143 -28.32 5.67 -21.32
CA PRO A 143 -27.20 5.79 -20.38
C PRO A 143 -27.32 6.98 -19.41
N ILE A 144 -27.78 8.13 -19.89
CA ILE A 144 -27.91 9.35 -19.09
C ILE A 144 -29.24 9.40 -18.35
N ASP A 145 -30.37 9.19 -19.05
CA ASP A 145 -31.69 9.43 -18.48
C ASP A 145 -32.12 8.35 -17.48
N HIS A 146 -31.56 7.13 -17.58
CA HIS A 146 -31.90 6.01 -16.72
C HIS A 146 -30.72 5.56 -15.85
N VAL A 147 -29.55 5.17 -16.41
CA VAL A 147 -28.41 4.68 -15.63
C VAL A 147 -27.80 5.79 -14.77
N ASN A 148 -27.69 7.00 -15.32
CA ASN A 148 -27.14 8.17 -14.60
C ASN A 148 -28.23 9.03 -13.91
N ARG A 149 -29.44 8.52 -13.78
CA ARG A 149 -30.55 9.27 -13.18
C ARG A 149 -30.23 9.75 -11.77
N SER A 150 -30.57 11.02 -11.46
CA SER A 150 -30.33 11.70 -10.18
C SER A 150 -28.85 11.88 -9.83
N GLN A 151 -27.94 11.73 -10.76
CA GLN A 151 -26.49 11.77 -10.56
C GLN A 151 -25.83 12.84 -11.44
N SER A 152 -24.65 13.27 -11.01
CA SER A 152 -23.63 13.95 -11.82
C SER A 152 -22.34 13.15 -11.79
N THR A 153 -21.46 13.32 -12.78
CA THR A 153 -20.07 12.81 -12.65
C THR A 153 -19.41 13.35 -11.38
N ASN A 154 -19.72 14.60 -11.01
CA ASN A 154 -19.11 15.32 -9.91
C ASN A 154 -19.42 14.75 -8.51
N ASP A 155 -20.45 13.93 -8.37
CA ASP A 155 -20.74 13.20 -7.14
C ASP A 155 -20.51 11.68 -7.27
N THR A 156 -20.80 11.12 -8.43
CA THR A 156 -20.65 9.68 -8.69
C THR A 156 -19.18 9.26 -8.78
N TYR A 157 -18.34 10.01 -9.49
CA TYR A 157 -16.95 9.65 -9.70
C TYR A 157 -16.11 9.70 -8.42
N PRO A 158 -16.10 10.82 -7.65
CA PRO A 158 -15.37 10.85 -6.37
C PRO A 158 -15.85 9.78 -5.38
N THR A 159 -17.16 9.52 -5.32
CA THR A 159 -17.70 8.42 -4.51
C THR A 159 -17.15 7.08 -4.97
N SER A 160 -17.12 6.79 -6.27
CA SER A 160 -16.62 5.53 -6.80
C SER A 160 -15.12 5.35 -6.52
N ILE A 161 -14.30 6.38 -6.70
CA ILE A 161 -12.86 6.27 -6.42
C ILE A 161 -12.57 6.11 -4.92
N LYS A 162 -13.33 6.77 -4.03
CA LYS A 162 -13.24 6.56 -2.58
C LYS A 162 -13.55 5.10 -2.19
N ILE A 163 -14.62 4.51 -2.74
CA ILE A 163 -14.96 3.09 -2.53
C ILE A 163 -13.86 2.17 -3.05
N ALA A 164 -13.36 2.41 -4.26
CA ALA A 164 -12.26 1.64 -4.85
C ALA A 164 -11.00 1.69 -3.98
N MET A 165 -10.67 2.86 -3.43
CA MET A 165 -9.56 3.03 -2.51
C MET A 165 -9.77 2.26 -1.21
N ILE A 166 -10.99 2.24 -0.64
CA ILE A 166 -11.33 1.44 0.55
C ILE A 166 -11.09 -0.05 0.28
N PHE A 167 -11.52 -0.56 -0.89
CA PHE A 167 -11.24 -1.95 -1.28
C PHE A 167 -9.75 -2.22 -1.38
N GLY A 168 -8.99 -1.32 -2.03
CA GLY A 168 -7.54 -1.42 -2.13
C GLY A 168 -6.83 -1.36 -0.78
N VAL A 169 -7.26 -0.46 0.12
CA VAL A 169 -6.70 -0.33 1.49
C VAL A 169 -6.96 -1.58 2.32
N ARG A 170 -8.18 -2.16 2.25
CA ARG A 170 -8.50 -3.42 2.95
C ARG A 170 -7.54 -4.55 2.54
N ARG A 171 -7.24 -4.68 1.23
CA ARG A 171 -6.28 -5.67 0.75
C ARG A 171 -4.85 -5.36 1.17
N LEU A 172 -4.44 -4.10 1.12
CA LEU A 172 -3.09 -3.71 1.57
C LEU A 172 -2.90 -4.01 3.06
N ILE A 173 -3.90 -3.74 3.91
CA ILE A 173 -3.86 -4.07 5.34
C ILE A 173 -3.61 -5.56 5.54
N VAL A 174 -4.34 -6.44 4.85
CA VAL A 174 -4.13 -7.90 4.94
C VAL A 174 -2.69 -8.27 4.58
N GLN A 175 -2.14 -7.71 3.49
CA GLN A 175 -0.78 -8.02 3.06
C GLN A 175 0.28 -7.48 4.03
N LEU A 176 0.06 -6.32 4.65
CA LEU A 176 0.94 -5.78 5.69
C LEU A 176 0.92 -6.67 6.96
N GLU A 177 -0.25 -7.13 7.39
CA GLU A 177 -0.39 -8.00 8.55
C GLU A 177 0.28 -9.37 8.33
N GLU A 178 0.08 -9.97 7.16
CA GLU A 178 0.74 -11.22 6.80
C GLU A 178 2.27 -11.06 6.72
N LEU A 179 2.76 -9.93 6.21
CA LEU A 179 4.19 -9.62 6.18
C LEU A 179 4.74 -9.36 7.59
N SER A 180 4.01 -8.62 8.43
CA SER A 180 4.35 -8.41 9.84
C SER A 180 4.46 -9.74 10.59
N ALA A 181 3.50 -10.64 10.39
CA ALA A 181 3.51 -11.98 11.00
C ALA A 181 4.73 -12.82 10.56
N ALA A 182 5.12 -12.73 9.28
CA ALA A 182 6.32 -13.42 8.78
C ALA A 182 7.61 -12.88 9.42
N PHE A 183 7.74 -11.56 9.59
CA PHE A 183 8.87 -10.97 10.33
C PHE A 183 8.86 -11.38 11.80
N ALA A 184 7.68 -11.42 12.45
CA ALA A 184 7.55 -11.89 13.85
C ALA A 184 7.97 -13.35 13.99
N GLU A 185 7.66 -14.21 13.02
CA GLU A 185 8.10 -15.61 13.00
C GLU A 185 9.62 -15.73 12.91
N ARG A 186 10.26 -14.97 12.00
CA ARG A 186 11.73 -14.90 11.95
C ARG A 186 12.29 -14.32 13.23
N GLY A 187 11.64 -13.32 13.84
CA GLY A 187 12.00 -12.79 15.17
C GLY A 187 12.06 -13.88 16.25
N ARG A 188 11.08 -14.77 16.28
CA ARG A 188 11.07 -15.93 17.19
C ARG A 188 12.16 -16.95 16.83
N ALA A 189 12.35 -17.24 15.55
CA ALA A 189 13.37 -18.20 15.10
C ALA A 189 14.80 -17.74 15.44
N PHE A 190 15.04 -16.44 15.47
CA PHE A 190 16.35 -15.84 15.76
C PHE A 190 16.47 -15.27 17.17
N ALA A 191 15.58 -15.65 18.09
CA ALA A 191 15.51 -15.08 19.45
C ALA A 191 16.81 -15.18 20.23
N ASP A 192 17.55 -16.28 20.02
CA ASP A 192 18.79 -16.57 20.75
C ASP A 192 20.07 -16.27 19.93
N VAL A 193 19.92 -15.76 18.71
CA VAL A 193 21.04 -15.45 17.82
C VAL A 193 21.59 -14.06 18.15
N LEU A 194 22.69 -14.00 18.88
CA LEU A 194 23.38 -12.75 19.22
C LEU A 194 24.01 -12.11 18.00
N LYS A 195 23.95 -10.79 17.97
CA LYS A 195 24.66 -9.94 16.99
C LYS A 195 25.14 -8.65 17.64
N VAL A 196 26.03 -7.95 16.95
CA VAL A 196 26.40 -6.56 17.29
C VAL A 196 25.36 -5.62 16.67
N GLY A 197 24.70 -4.82 17.50
CA GLY A 197 23.86 -3.72 17.02
C GLY A 197 24.71 -2.62 16.41
N ARG A 198 24.11 -1.81 15.52
CA ARG A 198 24.82 -0.67 14.89
C ARG A 198 24.00 0.60 14.98
N THR A 199 24.69 1.68 15.27
CA THR A 199 24.18 3.05 15.16
C THR A 199 25.11 3.84 14.24
N GLN A 200 24.53 4.54 13.24
CA GLN A 200 25.31 5.25 12.21
C GLN A 200 26.32 4.33 11.47
N LEU A 201 25.95 3.04 11.31
CA LEU A 201 26.77 1.96 10.76
C LEU A 201 28.05 1.63 11.57
N GLN A 202 28.21 2.20 12.76
CA GLN A 202 29.28 1.86 13.70
C GLN A 202 28.79 0.84 14.72
N ASP A 203 29.72 0.02 15.21
CA ASP A 203 29.43 -0.98 16.23
C ASP A 203 28.86 -0.33 17.48
N ALA A 204 27.79 -0.92 18.01
CA ALA A 204 27.15 -0.51 19.25
C ALA A 204 27.14 -1.68 20.26
N VAL A 205 26.09 -1.79 21.03
CA VAL A 205 25.94 -2.86 22.04
C VAL A 205 25.35 -4.12 21.42
N PRO A 206 25.56 -5.29 22.06
CA PRO A 206 24.95 -6.55 21.63
C PRO A 206 23.42 -6.48 21.69
N MET A 207 22.79 -7.20 20.77
CA MET A 207 21.35 -7.47 20.70
C MET A 207 21.13 -8.86 20.08
N THR A 208 19.89 -9.33 19.98
CA THR A 208 19.60 -10.52 19.17
C THR A 208 19.11 -10.13 17.77
N LEU A 209 19.41 -10.98 16.80
CA LEU A 209 18.81 -10.86 15.45
C LEU A 209 17.28 -10.94 15.53
N GLY A 210 16.76 -11.74 16.49
CA GLY A 210 15.33 -11.82 16.75
C GLY A 210 14.69 -10.51 17.17
N GLN A 211 15.37 -9.68 17.98
CA GLN A 211 14.91 -8.34 18.35
C GLN A 211 14.82 -7.41 17.13
N GLU A 212 15.81 -7.47 16.21
CA GLU A 212 15.80 -6.68 14.99
C GLU A 212 14.60 -7.04 14.09
N PHE A 213 14.35 -8.34 13.85
CA PHE A 213 13.22 -8.80 13.06
C PHE A 213 11.86 -8.52 13.71
N THR A 214 11.78 -8.61 15.04
CA THR A 214 10.60 -8.20 15.81
C THR A 214 10.32 -6.70 15.65
N GLY A 215 11.37 -5.87 15.64
CA GLY A 215 11.27 -4.44 15.35
C GLY A 215 10.72 -4.15 13.95
N PHE A 216 11.12 -4.93 12.93
CA PHE A 216 10.54 -4.84 11.58
C PHE A 216 9.05 -5.19 11.57
N SER A 217 8.66 -6.25 12.27
CA SER A 217 7.26 -6.65 12.41
C SER A 217 6.41 -5.53 13.02
N HIS A 218 6.83 -4.96 14.15
CA HIS A 218 6.11 -3.85 14.79
C HIS A 218 5.99 -2.63 13.89
N THR A 219 7.06 -2.28 13.17
CA THR A 219 7.08 -1.16 12.22
C THR A 219 6.01 -1.30 11.14
N ILE A 220 5.79 -2.51 10.62
CA ILE A 220 4.79 -2.80 9.59
C ILE A 220 3.38 -2.83 10.19
N GLN A 221 3.22 -3.40 11.38
CA GLN A 221 1.92 -3.46 12.06
C GLN A 221 1.35 -2.07 12.35
N GLU A 222 2.19 -1.13 12.78
CA GLU A 222 1.79 0.27 12.99
C GLU A 222 1.22 0.92 11.73
N ASP A 223 1.70 0.55 10.55
CA ASP A 223 1.21 1.10 9.28
C ASP A 223 -0.15 0.47 8.89
N ALA A 224 -0.35 -0.82 9.13
CA ALA A 224 -1.66 -1.45 8.99
C ALA A 224 -2.72 -0.78 9.90
N ASP A 225 -2.35 -0.49 11.15
CA ASP A 225 -3.21 0.17 12.12
C ASP A 225 -3.50 1.64 11.74
N LEU A 226 -2.53 2.35 11.17
CA LEU A 226 -2.73 3.70 10.68
C LEU A 226 -3.68 3.75 9.48
N LEU A 227 -3.54 2.82 8.53
CA LEU A 227 -4.45 2.71 7.38
C LEU A 227 -5.90 2.47 7.84
N ARG A 228 -6.13 1.65 8.86
CA ARG A 228 -7.46 1.47 9.47
C ARG A 228 -8.04 2.77 10.02
N LYS A 229 -7.20 3.63 10.62
CA LYS A 229 -7.63 4.92 11.17
C LYS A 229 -7.94 5.96 10.10
N VAL A 230 -7.27 5.89 8.95
CA VAL A 230 -7.48 6.80 7.81
C VAL A 230 -8.66 6.40 6.95
N MET A 231 -8.94 5.10 6.83
CA MET A 231 -9.99 4.57 5.96
C MET A 231 -11.39 5.22 6.18
N PRO A 232 -11.84 5.56 7.39
CA PRO A 232 -13.12 6.24 7.60
C PRO A 232 -13.23 7.61 6.92
N LEU A 233 -12.14 8.33 6.66
CA LEU A 233 -12.16 9.59 5.93
C LEU A 233 -12.63 9.42 4.48
N LEU A 234 -12.42 8.24 3.90
CA LEU A 234 -12.88 7.91 2.56
C LEU A 234 -14.36 7.48 2.54
N ALA A 235 -14.95 7.18 3.69
CA ALA A 235 -16.36 6.80 3.78
C ALA A 235 -17.31 8.01 3.76
N GLU A 236 -16.78 9.22 3.91
CA GLU A 236 -17.54 10.45 3.74
C GLU A 236 -17.69 10.78 2.25
N MET A 237 -18.93 10.90 1.78
CA MET A 237 -19.27 10.99 0.36
C MET A 237 -20.20 12.14 0.04
N ASN A 238 -20.11 12.62 -1.20
CA ASN A 238 -20.96 13.67 -1.74
C ASN A 238 -22.05 13.15 -2.68
N LEU A 239 -22.35 11.84 -2.72
CA LEU A 239 -23.37 11.27 -3.61
C LEU A 239 -24.76 11.86 -3.32
N GLY A 240 -25.43 12.34 -4.37
CA GLY A 240 -26.67 13.12 -4.29
C GLY A 240 -26.44 14.64 -4.24
N ALA A 241 -25.19 15.09 -4.26
CA ALA A 241 -24.80 16.50 -4.38
C ALA A 241 -25.06 17.06 -5.78
N THR A 242 -25.10 16.20 -6.77
CA THR A 242 -25.18 16.52 -8.20
C THR A 242 -24.03 17.41 -8.68
N ALA A 243 -24.29 18.54 -9.35
CA ALA A 243 -23.29 19.30 -10.07
C ALA A 243 -22.23 19.98 -9.18
N ILE A 244 -22.65 20.63 -8.08
CA ILE A 244 -21.79 21.46 -7.22
C ILE A 244 -22.11 21.36 -5.72
N GLY A 245 -22.88 20.39 -5.28
CA GLY A 245 -23.25 20.24 -3.87
C GLY A 245 -24.68 20.65 -3.51
N THR A 246 -25.43 21.27 -4.44
CA THR A 246 -26.77 21.79 -4.15
C THR A 246 -27.88 20.76 -4.28
N GLY A 247 -27.59 19.59 -4.88
CA GLY A 247 -28.59 18.54 -5.14
C GLY A 247 -29.61 18.90 -6.23
N ILE A 248 -29.32 19.91 -7.05
CA ILE A 248 -30.21 20.33 -8.13
C ILE A 248 -30.47 19.16 -9.09
N THR A 249 -31.71 19.03 -9.56
CA THR A 249 -32.16 17.95 -10.46
C THR A 249 -32.36 16.57 -9.82
N ALA A 250 -31.98 16.35 -8.58
CA ALA A 250 -32.29 15.13 -7.83
C ALA A 250 -33.54 15.30 -6.98
N ASP A 251 -34.32 14.21 -6.80
CA ASP A 251 -35.42 14.18 -5.84
C ASP A 251 -34.87 14.37 -4.41
N PRO A 252 -35.52 15.14 -3.55
CA PRO A 252 -35.07 15.35 -2.16
C PRO A 252 -34.87 14.06 -1.36
N LEU A 253 -35.63 13.00 -1.66
CA LEU A 253 -35.51 11.69 -1.00
C LEU A 253 -34.31 10.88 -1.49
N TYR A 254 -33.72 11.22 -2.65
CA TYR A 254 -32.68 10.43 -3.29
C TYR A 254 -31.44 10.29 -2.42
N ARG A 255 -30.99 11.37 -1.79
CA ARG A 255 -29.73 11.39 -1.04
C ARG A 255 -29.68 10.36 0.09
N ASP A 256 -30.71 10.32 0.93
CA ASP A 256 -30.74 9.39 2.05
C ASP A 256 -30.95 7.95 1.57
N GLU A 257 -31.76 7.77 0.54
CA GLU A 257 -32.00 6.43 0.00
C GLU A 257 -30.78 5.87 -0.72
N VAL A 258 -30.07 6.67 -1.54
CA VAL A 258 -28.87 6.19 -2.23
C VAL A 258 -27.74 5.89 -1.25
N ARG A 259 -27.59 6.66 -0.17
CA ARG A 259 -26.63 6.35 0.90
C ARG A 259 -26.95 4.99 1.53
N ARG A 260 -28.21 4.73 1.89
CA ARG A 260 -28.65 3.44 2.44
C ARG A 260 -28.37 2.28 1.47
N GLN A 261 -28.72 2.42 0.20
CA GLN A 261 -28.47 1.41 -0.83
C GLN A 261 -26.97 1.17 -1.05
N LEU A 262 -26.16 2.23 -0.97
CA LEU A 262 -24.73 2.15 -1.14
C LEU A 262 -24.06 1.45 0.04
N GLN A 263 -24.51 1.70 1.28
CA GLN A 263 -24.05 0.96 2.46
C GLN A 263 -24.34 -0.55 2.31
N GLU A 264 -25.55 -0.89 1.87
CA GLU A 264 -25.96 -2.28 1.66
C GLU A 264 -25.13 -2.95 0.54
N ALA A 265 -24.95 -2.28 -0.60
CA ALA A 265 -24.24 -2.84 -1.75
C ALA A 265 -22.74 -2.95 -1.53
N SER A 266 -22.11 -1.98 -0.86
CA SER A 266 -20.64 -1.94 -0.68
C SER A 266 -20.14 -2.63 0.58
N GLY A 267 -20.99 -2.81 1.60
CA GLY A 267 -20.58 -3.24 2.94
C GLY A 267 -19.66 -2.21 3.64
N ILE A 268 -19.78 -0.93 3.25
CA ILE A 268 -19.05 0.19 3.85
C ILE A 268 -20.05 1.08 4.57
N ASP A 269 -19.71 1.49 5.78
CA ASP A 269 -20.51 2.46 6.54
C ASP A 269 -20.27 3.88 6.01
N VAL A 270 -20.84 4.15 4.82
CA VAL A 270 -20.72 5.45 4.15
C VAL A 270 -21.58 6.49 4.83
N VAL A 271 -21.06 7.70 4.96
CA VAL A 271 -21.75 8.85 5.52
C VAL A 271 -21.87 9.98 4.49
N THR A 272 -22.96 10.72 4.54
CA THR A 272 -23.09 11.93 3.72
C THR A 272 -22.25 13.04 4.34
N ALA A 273 -21.44 13.72 3.54
CA ALA A 273 -20.64 14.85 3.98
C ALA A 273 -21.52 15.97 4.59
N PRO A 274 -21.07 16.61 5.65
CA PRO A 274 -21.83 17.68 6.31
C PRO A 274 -22.02 18.91 5.41
N ASP A 275 -21.06 19.21 4.55
CA ASP A 275 -21.15 20.24 3.49
C ASP A 275 -20.84 19.62 2.13
N LEU A 276 -21.87 19.52 1.28
CA LEU A 276 -21.75 18.89 -0.02
C LEU A 276 -21.06 19.79 -1.06
N ILE A 277 -21.01 21.10 -0.85
CA ILE A 277 -20.29 22.04 -1.74
C ILE A 277 -18.78 21.86 -1.50
N GLU A 278 -18.37 21.83 -0.24
CA GLU A 278 -17.00 21.53 0.15
C GLU A 278 -16.59 20.15 -0.36
N ALA A 279 -17.35 19.10 -0.06
CA ALA A 279 -17.04 17.72 -0.41
C ALA A 279 -17.02 17.43 -1.92
N THR A 280 -17.55 18.34 -2.77
CA THR A 280 -17.45 18.25 -4.24
C THR A 280 -16.15 18.82 -4.78
N SER A 281 -15.44 19.63 -4.02
CA SER A 281 -14.18 20.27 -4.44
C SER A 281 -12.96 19.84 -3.65
N ASP A 282 -13.13 19.41 -2.38
CA ASP A 282 -12.01 19.05 -1.51
C ASP A 282 -11.40 17.68 -1.86
N ALA A 283 -10.08 17.64 -1.87
CA ALA A 283 -9.29 16.43 -2.10
C ALA A 283 -8.46 16.00 -0.87
N GLY A 284 -8.76 16.54 0.31
CA GLY A 284 -8.00 16.32 1.55
C GLY A 284 -7.93 14.86 1.98
N ALA A 285 -9.04 14.11 1.84
CA ALA A 285 -9.08 12.68 2.15
C ALA A 285 -8.12 11.87 1.26
N PHE A 286 -8.02 12.21 -0.03
CA PHE A 286 -7.08 11.58 -0.96
C PHE A 286 -5.63 11.88 -0.61
N MET A 287 -5.31 13.13 -0.25
CA MET A 287 -3.97 13.52 0.20
C MET A 287 -3.57 12.78 1.47
N THR A 288 -4.49 12.65 2.43
CA THR A 288 -4.24 11.94 3.70
C THR A 288 -3.94 10.46 3.44
N LEU A 289 -4.72 9.79 2.58
CA LEU A 289 -4.47 8.41 2.20
C LEU A 289 -3.13 8.26 1.48
N SER A 290 -2.88 9.09 0.47
CA SER A 290 -1.64 9.06 -0.33
C SER A 290 -0.41 9.23 0.56
N GLY A 291 -0.40 10.23 1.45
CA GLY A 291 0.68 10.46 2.42
C GLY A 291 0.88 9.28 3.38
N THR A 292 -0.21 8.61 3.78
CA THR A 292 -0.14 7.40 4.63
C THR A 292 0.48 6.23 3.88
N VAL A 293 0.08 5.99 2.63
CA VAL A 293 0.67 4.93 1.79
C VAL A 293 2.15 5.22 1.51
N LYS A 294 2.53 6.49 1.24
CA LYS A 294 3.93 6.90 1.09
C LYS A 294 4.73 6.62 2.37
N ARG A 295 4.19 6.95 3.57
CA ARG A 295 4.85 6.64 4.84
C ARG A 295 5.14 5.15 4.96
N SER A 296 4.16 4.30 4.69
CA SER A 296 4.30 2.84 4.72
C SER A 296 5.34 2.35 3.71
N ALA A 297 5.33 2.88 2.50
CA ALA A 297 6.30 2.57 1.46
C ALA A 297 7.73 2.96 1.88
N ALA A 298 7.93 4.12 2.49
CA ALA A 298 9.24 4.59 2.97
C ALA A 298 9.79 3.69 4.09
N LYS A 299 8.94 3.29 5.06
CA LYS A 299 9.32 2.35 6.13
C LYS A 299 9.68 0.97 5.57
N LEU A 300 8.91 0.45 4.64
CA LEU A 300 9.17 -0.83 3.99
C LEU A 300 10.47 -0.78 3.18
N SER A 301 10.72 0.31 2.47
CA SER A 301 11.98 0.55 1.76
C SER A 301 13.18 0.58 2.70
N LYS A 302 13.04 1.20 3.88
CA LYS A 302 14.09 1.19 4.92
C LYS A 302 14.40 -0.24 5.39
N ILE A 303 13.39 -1.05 5.66
CA ILE A 303 13.57 -2.45 6.03
C ILE A 303 14.28 -3.21 4.90
N CYS A 304 13.89 -3.00 3.65
CA CYS A 304 14.55 -3.61 2.49
C CYS A 304 16.02 -3.19 2.36
N ASN A 305 16.35 -1.94 2.66
CA ASN A 305 17.75 -1.47 2.69
C ASN A 305 18.55 -2.20 3.77
N ASP A 306 17.97 -2.40 4.96
CA ASP A 306 18.62 -3.17 6.03
C ASP A 306 18.84 -4.64 5.62
N LEU A 307 17.81 -5.30 5.06
CA LEU A 307 17.94 -6.67 4.57
C LEU A 307 19.06 -6.82 3.51
N ARG A 308 19.17 -5.85 2.60
CA ARG A 308 20.24 -5.82 1.58
C ARG A 308 21.61 -5.61 2.21
N LEU A 309 21.71 -4.74 3.22
CA LEU A 309 22.95 -4.47 3.94
C LEU A 309 23.37 -5.68 4.77
N LEU A 310 22.47 -6.26 5.57
CA LEU A 310 22.73 -7.43 6.40
C LEU A 310 23.15 -8.66 5.57
N SER A 311 22.61 -8.82 4.37
CA SER A 311 22.93 -9.93 3.47
C SER A 311 24.12 -9.65 2.53
N SER A 312 24.76 -8.48 2.63
CA SER A 312 25.85 -8.07 1.72
C SER A 312 27.06 -8.97 1.81
N GLY A 313 27.70 -9.22 0.69
CA GLY A 313 28.89 -10.04 0.60
C GLY A 313 28.65 -11.32 -0.22
N PRO A 314 28.84 -12.53 0.35
CA PRO A 314 28.99 -12.91 1.78
C PRO A 314 30.37 -12.72 2.37
N GLN A 315 31.42 -12.64 1.55
CA GLN A 315 32.83 -12.60 2.05
C GLN A 315 33.29 -11.19 2.40
N ALA A 316 33.05 -10.23 1.50
CA ALA A 316 33.53 -8.84 1.62
C ALA A 316 32.42 -7.87 2.12
N GLY A 317 31.36 -8.37 2.72
CA GLY A 317 30.29 -7.57 3.30
C GLY A 317 29.89 -8.05 4.68
N LEU A 318 28.73 -7.54 5.21
CA LEU A 318 28.26 -7.92 6.55
C LEU A 318 27.96 -9.42 6.63
N GLY A 319 27.18 -9.95 5.68
CA GLY A 319 26.86 -11.38 5.60
C GLY A 319 26.28 -11.95 6.89
N GLU A 320 25.46 -11.20 7.60
CA GLU A 320 24.82 -11.62 8.87
C GLU A 320 23.64 -12.55 8.63
N ILE A 321 22.97 -12.35 7.49
CA ILE A 321 21.86 -13.17 7.04
C ILE A 321 22.08 -13.62 5.59
N THR A 322 21.40 -14.71 5.22
CA THR A 322 21.31 -15.19 3.84
C THR A 322 19.88 -15.05 3.36
N LEU A 323 19.68 -14.39 2.21
CA LEU A 323 18.39 -14.29 1.56
C LEU A 323 18.19 -15.45 0.58
N PRO A 324 16.95 -15.91 0.34
CA PRO A 324 16.66 -16.93 -0.67
C PRO A 324 17.13 -16.51 -2.05
N ALA A 325 17.86 -17.38 -2.74
CA ALA A 325 18.28 -17.20 -4.12
C ALA A 325 17.07 -17.27 -5.05
N ARG A 326 16.77 -16.19 -5.81
CA ARG A 326 15.60 -16.12 -6.69
C ARG A 326 15.95 -16.11 -8.18
N GLN A 327 17.11 -15.59 -8.54
CA GLN A 327 17.60 -15.61 -9.90
C GLN A 327 19.13 -15.50 -9.92
N ALA A 328 19.77 -15.92 -11.03
CA ALA A 328 21.18 -15.69 -11.23
C ALA A 328 21.48 -14.18 -11.26
N GLY A 329 22.45 -13.76 -10.46
CA GLY A 329 22.74 -12.34 -10.24
C GLY A 329 23.70 -11.72 -11.26
N SER A 330 24.32 -12.53 -12.14
CA SER A 330 25.32 -12.03 -13.10
C SER A 330 25.45 -12.97 -14.30
N SER A 331 25.64 -12.39 -15.48
CA SER A 331 25.97 -13.12 -16.69
C SER A 331 27.47 -13.50 -16.80
N ILE A 332 28.33 -12.87 -15.99
CA ILE A 332 29.80 -13.05 -16.06
C ILE A 332 30.43 -13.51 -14.75
N MET A 333 29.70 -13.52 -13.63
CA MET A 333 30.21 -13.98 -12.32
C MET A 333 29.38 -15.19 -11.86
N PRO A 334 29.86 -16.44 -12.10
CA PRO A 334 29.14 -17.63 -11.67
C PRO A 334 28.93 -17.65 -10.16
N GLY A 335 27.70 -18.00 -9.73
CA GLY A 335 27.36 -18.12 -8.32
C GLY A 335 26.99 -16.79 -7.62
N LYS A 336 27.06 -15.65 -8.29
CA LYS A 336 26.58 -14.38 -7.72
C LYS A 336 25.05 -14.37 -7.64
N VAL A 337 24.53 -14.07 -6.46
CA VAL A 337 23.08 -13.87 -6.20
C VAL A 337 22.87 -12.46 -5.65
N ASN A 338 21.95 -11.72 -6.24
CA ASN A 338 21.61 -10.36 -5.79
C ASN A 338 20.30 -10.37 -4.97
N PRO A 339 20.10 -9.39 -4.06
CA PRO A 339 18.91 -9.26 -3.22
C PRO A 339 17.74 -8.63 -4.01
N VAL A 340 17.34 -9.24 -5.14
CA VAL A 340 16.42 -8.66 -6.13
C VAL A 340 15.00 -8.41 -5.59
N ILE A 341 14.58 -9.17 -4.58
CA ILE A 341 13.25 -9.00 -3.96
C ILE A 341 13.18 -7.74 -3.12
N PRO A 342 14.13 -7.47 -2.17
CA PRO A 342 14.20 -6.15 -1.53
C PRO A 342 14.36 -4.99 -2.53
N GLU A 343 15.14 -5.18 -3.61
CA GLU A 343 15.34 -4.14 -4.63
C GLU A 343 14.06 -3.74 -5.35
N VAL A 344 13.21 -4.70 -5.75
CA VAL A 344 11.93 -4.36 -6.40
C VAL A 344 10.98 -3.63 -5.45
N VAL A 345 11.00 -3.95 -4.14
CA VAL A 345 10.21 -3.25 -3.13
C VAL A 345 10.70 -1.81 -2.94
N ASN A 346 12.03 -1.58 -2.96
CA ASN A 346 12.59 -0.23 -2.98
C ASN A 346 12.06 0.58 -4.19
N GLN A 347 12.02 -0.02 -5.39
CA GLN A 347 11.52 0.66 -6.60
C GLN A 347 10.03 1.00 -6.47
N ILE A 348 9.21 0.09 -5.90
CA ILE A 348 7.80 0.36 -5.59
C ILE A 348 7.69 1.59 -4.67
N ALA A 349 8.50 1.66 -3.62
CA ALA A 349 8.48 2.78 -2.69
C ALA A 349 8.86 4.11 -3.36
N TYR A 350 9.81 4.11 -4.29
CA TYR A 350 10.18 5.32 -5.04
C TYR A 350 9.03 5.80 -5.93
N ALA A 351 8.35 4.87 -6.61
CA ALA A 351 7.19 5.18 -7.44
C ALA A 351 6.02 5.73 -6.61
N VAL A 352 5.76 5.14 -5.43
CA VAL A 352 4.73 5.62 -4.49
C VAL A 352 5.05 7.03 -3.98
N ALA A 353 6.32 7.33 -3.70
CA ALA A 353 6.73 8.68 -3.29
C ALA A 353 6.50 9.71 -4.41
N GLY A 354 6.78 9.36 -5.67
CA GLY A 354 6.47 10.18 -6.82
C GLY A 354 4.96 10.37 -7.03
N ALA A 355 4.18 9.32 -6.86
CA ALA A 355 2.72 9.35 -6.96
C ALA A 355 2.09 10.29 -5.91
N ASP A 356 2.60 10.31 -4.68
CA ASP A 356 2.14 11.22 -3.64
C ASP A 356 2.37 12.70 -3.99
N THR A 357 3.49 13.01 -4.63
CA THR A 357 3.74 14.35 -5.16
C THR A 357 2.71 14.71 -6.23
N THR A 358 2.39 13.79 -7.14
CA THR A 358 1.35 13.98 -8.17
C THR A 358 0.00 14.24 -7.51
N VAL A 359 -0.40 13.47 -6.50
CA VAL A 359 -1.65 13.67 -5.76
C VAL A 359 -1.69 15.04 -5.11
N THR A 360 -0.61 15.48 -4.48
CA THR A 360 -0.52 16.79 -3.84
C THR A 360 -0.72 17.93 -4.83
N MET A 361 -0.06 17.88 -5.99
CA MET A 361 -0.18 18.89 -7.04
C MET A 361 -1.59 18.91 -7.65
N ALA A 362 -2.18 17.74 -7.90
CA ALA A 362 -3.51 17.61 -8.47
C ALA A 362 -4.60 18.08 -7.48
N ALA A 363 -4.42 17.82 -6.18
CA ALA A 363 -5.33 18.27 -5.13
C ALA A 363 -5.31 19.80 -4.99
N GLU A 364 -4.12 20.41 -5.00
CA GLU A 364 -3.96 21.87 -4.91
C GLU A 364 -4.53 22.60 -6.14
N SER A 365 -4.49 21.99 -7.31
CA SER A 365 -4.89 22.60 -8.58
C SER A 365 -6.40 22.67 -8.80
N GLY A 366 -7.23 22.11 -7.92
CA GLY A 366 -8.68 22.25 -7.94
C GLY A 366 -9.10 23.71 -7.85
N GLN A 367 -10.13 24.11 -8.60
CA GLN A 367 -10.60 25.50 -8.63
C GLN A 367 -12.10 25.56 -8.38
N LEU A 368 -12.50 26.48 -7.50
CA LEU A 368 -13.90 26.76 -7.16
C LEU A 368 -14.61 25.49 -6.65
N GLN A 369 -15.73 25.08 -7.25
CA GLN A 369 -16.62 24.05 -6.74
C GLN A 369 -16.33 22.62 -7.24
N LEU A 370 -15.20 22.39 -7.92
CA LEU A 370 -14.83 21.07 -8.44
C LEU A 370 -13.31 20.92 -8.59
N ASN A 371 -12.77 19.74 -8.24
CA ASN A 371 -11.42 19.36 -8.64
C ASN A 371 -11.48 18.56 -9.95
N ALA A 372 -10.98 19.13 -11.05
CA ALA A 372 -10.97 18.49 -12.36
C ALA A 372 -9.90 17.40 -12.53
N PHE A 373 -9.01 17.22 -11.54
CA PHE A 373 -7.82 16.35 -11.63
C PHE A 373 -7.98 15.04 -10.85
N GLU A 374 -9.19 14.71 -10.39
CA GLU A 374 -9.48 13.43 -9.73
C GLU A 374 -9.04 12.19 -10.53
N PRO A 375 -9.09 12.13 -11.87
CA PRO A 375 -8.60 10.95 -12.61
C PRO A 375 -7.14 10.62 -12.33
N ILE A 376 -6.24 11.61 -12.29
CA ILE A 376 -4.82 11.36 -12.00
C ILE A 376 -4.59 11.08 -10.50
N ILE A 377 -5.42 11.63 -9.61
CA ILE A 377 -5.43 11.28 -8.18
C ILE A 377 -5.81 9.80 -8.02
N ALA A 378 -6.91 9.38 -8.66
CA ALA A 378 -7.38 8.00 -8.63
C ALA A 378 -6.32 7.02 -9.15
N HIS A 379 -5.74 7.30 -10.33
CA HIS A 379 -4.66 6.50 -10.89
C HIS A 379 -3.50 6.36 -9.91
N SER A 380 -2.97 7.47 -9.40
CA SER A 380 -1.78 7.50 -8.55
C SER A 380 -1.97 6.69 -7.26
N ILE A 381 -3.13 6.80 -6.61
CA ILE A 381 -3.43 6.10 -5.36
C ILE A 381 -3.74 4.63 -5.61
N LEU A 382 -4.58 4.30 -6.59
CA LEU A 382 -4.96 2.90 -6.89
C LEU A 382 -3.74 2.09 -7.35
N GLN A 383 -2.86 2.67 -8.17
CA GLN A 383 -1.61 2.04 -8.56
C GLN A 383 -0.71 1.80 -7.33
N SER A 384 -0.58 2.79 -6.46
CA SER A 384 0.22 2.69 -5.23
C SER A 384 -0.29 1.58 -4.32
N LEU A 385 -1.60 1.50 -4.09
CA LEU A 385 -2.23 0.45 -3.29
C LEU A 385 -2.01 -0.94 -3.88
N GLN A 386 -2.19 -1.07 -5.20
CA GLN A 386 -2.00 -2.34 -5.91
C GLN A 386 -0.53 -2.80 -5.86
N TRP A 387 0.41 -1.90 -6.12
CA TRP A 387 1.83 -2.24 -6.13
C TRP A 387 2.34 -2.53 -4.73
N MET A 388 1.92 -1.76 -3.72
CA MET A 388 2.27 -2.03 -2.33
C MET A 388 1.75 -3.39 -1.86
N SER A 389 0.51 -3.74 -2.18
CA SER A 389 -0.07 -5.04 -1.82
C SER A 389 0.73 -6.20 -2.45
N ARG A 390 1.04 -6.10 -3.75
CA ARG A 390 1.85 -7.11 -4.45
C ARG A 390 3.28 -7.14 -3.95
N GLY A 391 3.87 -5.99 -3.66
CA GLY A 391 5.22 -5.87 -3.11
C GLY A 391 5.35 -6.52 -1.74
N CYS A 392 4.37 -6.34 -0.84
CA CYS A 392 4.33 -6.98 0.48
C CYS A 392 4.24 -8.52 0.34
N ALA A 393 3.34 -9.03 -0.51
CA ALA A 393 3.24 -10.46 -0.78
C ALA A 393 4.54 -11.03 -1.34
N THR A 394 5.12 -10.37 -2.34
CA THR A 394 6.40 -10.77 -2.95
C THR A 394 7.54 -10.80 -1.94
N LEU A 395 7.63 -9.77 -1.08
CA LEU A 395 8.67 -9.70 -0.03
C LEU A 395 8.49 -10.83 0.98
N ARG A 396 7.26 -11.09 1.43
CA ARG A 396 6.95 -12.20 2.33
C ARG A 396 7.35 -13.55 1.74
N GLU A 397 6.79 -13.89 0.57
CA GLU A 397 6.86 -15.22 -0.01
C GLU A 397 8.23 -15.57 -0.60
N HIS A 398 8.91 -14.56 -1.14
CA HIS A 398 10.13 -14.76 -1.89
C HIS A 398 11.39 -14.31 -1.16
N CYS A 399 11.24 -13.70 0.02
CA CYS A 399 12.37 -13.24 0.82
C CYS A 399 12.20 -13.64 2.29
N VAL A 400 11.28 -13.01 3.04
CA VAL A 400 11.27 -13.06 4.52
C VAL A 400 11.15 -14.47 5.07
N VAL A 401 10.23 -15.28 4.55
CA VAL A 401 9.99 -16.65 5.07
C VAL A 401 11.21 -17.57 4.92
N GLY A 402 12.13 -17.29 4.01
CA GLY A 402 13.30 -18.10 3.75
C GLY A 402 14.64 -17.45 4.18
N ILE A 403 14.59 -16.41 5.01
CA ILE A 403 15.81 -15.80 5.55
C ILE A 403 16.45 -16.75 6.57
N GLU A 404 17.77 -16.94 6.47
CA GLU A 404 18.58 -17.72 7.38
C GLU A 404 19.62 -16.83 8.08
N ALA A 405 19.91 -17.12 9.35
CA ALA A 405 20.96 -16.46 10.10
C ALA A 405 22.31 -17.11 9.84
N ASN A 406 23.38 -16.32 9.64
CA ASN A 406 24.75 -16.81 9.57
C ASN A 406 25.35 -16.84 10.98
N GLU A 407 24.85 -17.74 11.84
CA GLU A 407 25.13 -17.80 13.28
C GLU A 407 26.61 -17.81 13.61
N ALA A 408 27.42 -18.61 12.91
CA ALA A 408 28.88 -18.71 13.16
C ALA A 408 29.59 -17.35 12.92
N LYS A 409 29.16 -16.60 11.90
CA LYS A 409 29.71 -15.27 11.61
C LYS A 409 29.28 -14.25 12.66
N LEU A 410 28.03 -14.28 13.07
CA LEU A 410 27.48 -13.40 14.10
C LEU A 410 28.15 -13.64 15.45
N ALA A 411 28.32 -14.91 15.86
CA ALA A 411 29.02 -15.27 17.09
C ALA A 411 30.46 -14.74 17.08
N ALA A 412 31.22 -14.97 15.99
CA ALA A 412 32.59 -14.48 15.87
C ALA A 412 32.70 -12.95 15.94
N GLN A 413 31.71 -12.22 15.41
CA GLN A 413 31.65 -10.75 15.53
C GLN A 413 31.40 -10.31 16.97
N VAL A 414 30.48 -10.97 17.70
CA VAL A 414 30.22 -10.66 19.10
C VAL A 414 31.43 -10.95 19.98
N ASP A 415 32.09 -12.07 19.78
CA ASP A 415 33.24 -12.49 20.60
C ASP A 415 34.43 -11.51 20.50
N THR A 416 34.59 -10.85 19.36
CA THR A 416 35.69 -9.90 19.11
C THR A 416 35.28 -8.44 19.31
N ASN A 417 34.00 -8.16 19.54
CA ASN A 417 33.47 -6.80 19.64
C ASN A 417 33.73 -6.18 21.01
N VAL A 418 34.40 -5.05 21.04
CA VAL A 418 34.71 -4.33 22.30
C VAL A 418 33.44 -3.73 22.97
N GLY A 419 32.36 -3.53 22.25
CA GLY A 419 31.08 -3.07 22.80
C GLY A 419 30.50 -4.02 23.86
N VAL A 420 30.88 -5.30 23.82
CA VAL A 420 30.50 -6.32 24.82
C VAL A 420 30.98 -5.93 26.23
N VAL A 421 32.09 -5.21 26.34
CA VAL A 421 32.61 -4.75 27.65
C VAL A 421 31.63 -3.83 28.37
N THR A 422 30.74 -3.15 27.63
CA THR A 422 29.72 -2.27 28.22
C THR A 422 28.82 -3.03 29.16
N ALA A 423 28.50 -4.29 28.87
CA ALA A 423 27.70 -5.14 29.76
C ALA A 423 28.43 -5.50 31.07
N LEU A 424 29.74 -5.48 31.07
CA LEU A 424 30.60 -5.76 32.23
C LEU A 424 30.90 -4.51 33.06
N THR A 425 30.74 -3.31 32.48
CA THR A 425 31.04 -2.03 33.15
C THR A 425 30.42 -1.88 34.54
N PRO A 426 29.14 -2.28 34.78
CA PRO A 426 28.54 -2.22 36.10
C PRO A 426 29.25 -3.09 37.16
N TYR A 427 30.01 -4.11 36.76
CA TYR A 427 30.67 -5.08 37.63
C TYR A 427 32.16 -4.82 37.81
N ILE A 428 32.85 -4.24 36.84
CA ILE A 428 34.29 -4.00 36.84
C ILE A 428 34.69 -2.53 36.88
N GLY A 429 33.69 -1.62 36.73
CA GLY A 429 33.90 -0.18 36.68
C GLY A 429 34.40 0.31 35.32
N TYR A 430 34.19 1.60 35.05
CA TYR A 430 34.50 2.22 33.74
C TYR A 430 35.97 2.16 33.38
N ALA A 431 36.89 2.45 34.32
CA ALA A 431 38.33 2.49 34.05
C ALA A 431 38.89 1.12 33.66
N ALA A 432 38.49 0.05 34.37
CA ALA A 432 38.89 -1.30 34.03
C ALA A 432 38.28 -1.73 32.68
N ALA A 433 37.00 -1.43 32.45
CA ALA A 433 36.34 -1.71 31.17
C ALA A 433 37.02 -1.01 29.99
N ALA A 434 37.42 0.24 30.13
CA ALA A 434 38.18 0.97 29.10
C ALA A 434 39.57 0.36 28.81
N SER A 435 40.27 -0.08 29.85
CA SER A 435 41.58 -0.78 29.72
C SER A 435 41.41 -2.11 29.01
N ILE A 436 40.42 -2.92 29.38
CA ILE A 436 40.11 -4.21 28.73
C ILE A 436 39.74 -3.97 27.26
N ALA A 437 38.88 -2.98 26.95
CA ALA A 437 38.53 -2.65 25.57
C ALA A 437 39.74 -2.27 24.72
N HIS A 438 40.65 -1.43 25.26
CA HIS A 438 41.88 -1.05 24.57
C HIS A 438 42.79 -2.25 24.30
N THR A 439 42.97 -3.15 25.28
CA THR A 439 43.76 -4.36 25.13
C THR A 439 43.14 -5.29 24.10
N ALA A 440 41.81 -5.49 24.13
CA ALA A 440 41.12 -6.32 23.15
C ALA A 440 41.32 -5.81 21.73
N LEU A 441 41.19 -4.50 21.48
CA LEU A 441 41.42 -3.87 20.17
C LEU A 441 42.84 -4.08 19.64
N THR A 442 43.84 -4.04 20.52
CA THR A 442 45.25 -4.15 20.13
C THR A 442 45.73 -5.58 19.97
N THR A 443 45.17 -6.52 20.72
CA THR A 443 45.60 -7.92 20.76
C THR A 443 44.66 -8.88 20.05
N SER A 444 43.44 -8.44 19.66
CA SER A 444 42.37 -9.30 19.16
C SER A 444 42.00 -10.44 20.11
N THR A 445 42.22 -10.24 21.42
CA THR A 445 41.89 -11.21 22.46
C THR A 445 40.44 -11.01 22.92
N PRO A 446 39.64 -12.07 23.07
CA PRO A 446 38.26 -11.96 23.56
C PRO A 446 38.16 -11.25 24.90
N ILE A 447 37.11 -10.41 25.06
CA ILE A 447 36.83 -9.63 26.28
C ILE A 447 36.74 -10.56 27.52
N SER A 448 36.04 -11.70 27.38
CA SER A 448 35.87 -12.69 28.44
C SER A 448 37.20 -13.18 28.98
N THR A 449 38.12 -13.52 28.08
CA THR A 449 39.47 -13.99 28.43
C THR A 449 40.28 -12.91 29.16
N LEU A 450 40.22 -11.66 28.69
CA LEU A 450 40.96 -10.54 29.29
C LEU A 450 40.45 -10.20 30.69
N VAL A 451 39.13 -10.23 30.92
CA VAL A 451 38.50 -9.93 32.20
C VAL A 451 38.89 -10.97 33.25
N VAL A 452 38.86 -12.27 32.90
CA VAL A 452 39.29 -13.38 33.78
C VAL A 452 40.80 -13.31 34.06
N ALA A 453 41.61 -13.11 33.02
CA ALA A 453 43.06 -13.00 33.17
C ALA A 453 43.51 -11.82 34.04
N ALA A 454 42.75 -10.71 34.01
CA ALA A 454 42.97 -9.57 34.90
C ALA A 454 42.46 -9.76 36.32
N GLY A 455 41.83 -10.89 36.63
CA GLY A 455 41.26 -11.18 37.97
C GLY A 455 40.08 -10.27 38.37
N LEU A 456 39.38 -9.68 37.38
CA LEU A 456 38.30 -8.73 37.61
C LEU A 456 36.98 -9.44 37.90
N MET A 457 36.76 -10.64 37.34
CA MET A 457 35.60 -11.50 37.58
C MET A 457 35.99 -12.97 37.35
N GLU A 458 35.25 -13.87 38.00
CA GLU A 458 35.37 -15.32 37.77
C GLU A 458 34.74 -15.72 36.45
N GLU A 459 35.27 -16.78 35.81
CA GLU A 459 34.82 -17.20 34.45
C GLU A 459 33.32 -17.44 34.38
N ASP A 460 32.73 -18.12 35.36
CA ASP A 460 31.29 -18.39 35.40
C ASP A 460 30.44 -17.13 35.60
N GLN A 461 30.98 -16.09 36.25
CA GLN A 461 30.33 -14.80 36.36
C GLN A 461 30.34 -14.05 35.01
N VAL A 462 31.48 -14.04 34.34
CA VAL A 462 31.61 -13.43 33.00
C VAL A 462 30.65 -14.10 32.03
N MET A 463 30.61 -15.43 32.00
CA MET A 463 29.72 -16.18 31.10
C MET A 463 28.23 -15.90 31.37
N ARG A 464 27.85 -15.71 32.66
CA ARG A 464 26.45 -15.31 33.00
C ARG A 464 26.11 -13.91 32.53
N VAL A 465 27.02 -12.93 32.70
CA VAL A 465 26.80 -11.54 32.27
C VAL A 465 26.77 -11.44 30.75
N LEU A 466 27.62 -12.20 30.08
CA LEU A 466 27.72 -12.24 28.61
C LEU A 466 26.75 -13.24 27.97
N SER A 467 25.79 -13.80 28.74
CA SER A 467 24.77 -14.68 28.16
C SER A 467 23.87 -13.91 27.17
N PRO A 468 23.36 -14.58 26.13
CA PRO A 468 22.46 -13.95 25.13
C PRO A 468 21.28 -13.21 25.76
N ALA A 469 20.63 -13.80 26.74
CA ALA A 469 19.47 -13.22 27.41
C ALA A 469 19.79 -11.90 28.15
N ARG A 470 20.99 -11.80 28.73
CA ARG A 470 21.45 -10.58 29.42
C ARG A 470 21.97 -9.52 28.46
N LEU A 471 22.80 -9.93 27.49
CA LEU A 471 23.34 -9.02 26.50
C LEU A 471 22.25 -8.35 25.65
N SER A 472 21.15 -9.05 25.41
CA SER A 472 20.00 -8.53 24.67
C SER A 472 19.01 -7.74 25.53
N GLY A 473 19.22 -7.66 26.86
CA GLY A 473 18.31 -6.99 27.79
C GLY A 473 16.98 -7.71 28.02
N ILE A 474 16.83 -8.95 27.54
CA ILE A 474 15.63 -9.78 27.76
C ILE A 474 15.51 -10.16 29.24
N GLU A 475 16.62 -10.52 29.89
CA GLU A 475 16.69 -10.67 31.34
C GLU A 475 17.23 -9.37 31.95
N LEU A 476 16.36 -8.55 32.48
CA LEU A 476 16.77 -7.48 33.38
C LEU A 476 17.39 -8.12 34.61
N ALA A 477 18.55 -7.60 35.04
CA ALA A 477 19.36 -8.13 36.12
C ALA A 477 18.53 -8.42 37.40
N THR A 478 18.04 -9.62 37.52
CA THR A 478 17.46 -10.13 38.80
C THR A 478 18.61 -10.63 39.65
N GLY A 479 19.13 -9.76 40.48
CA GLY A 479 19.64 -9.99 41.82
C GLY A 479 20.70 -11.04 42.16
N ALA A 480 21.43 -11.68 41.23
CA ALA A 480 22.37 -12.73 41.55
C ALA A 480 23.86 -12.33 41.46
N ILE A 481 24.18 -11.20 40.83
CA ILE A 481 25.56 -10.64 40.79
C ILE A 481 25.48 -9.21 41.32
N PRO A 482 26.18 -8.87 42.42
CA PRO A 482 26.13 -7.51 42.96
C PRO A 482 26.73 -6.53 41.96
N ILE A 483 25.98 -5.49 41.65
CA ILE A 483 26.47 -4.32 40.88
C ILE A 483 27.43 -3.58 41.81
N ILE A 484 28.65 -3.29 41.36
CA ILE A 484 29.61 -2.50 42.15
C ILE A 484 29.03 -1.09 42.27
N THR A 485 28.72 -0.67 43.48
CA THR A 485 28.34 0.70 43.81
C THR A 485 29.59 1.57 43.98
N GLU A 486 29.47 2.92 43.84
CA GLU A 486 30.57 3.84 44.12
C GLU A 486 31.15 3.64 45.51
N GLU A 487 30.33 3.30 46.51
CA GLU A 487 30.78 2.98 47.89
C GLU A 487 31.68 1.74 47.94
N MET A 488 31.44 0.74 47.08
CA MET A 488 32.28 -0.47 47.01
C MET A 488 33.63 -0.16 46.34
N LEU A 489 33.66 0.68 45.32
CA LEU A 489 34.89 1.15 44.67
C LEU A 489 35.74 2.00 45.64
N ASP A 490 35.12 2.91 46.38
CA ASP A 490 35.80 3.73 47.39
C ASP A 490 36.34 2.88 48.58
N ALA A 491 35.65 1.80 48.97
CA ALA A 491 36.10 0.90 50.03
C ALA A 491 37.31 0.08 49.59
N GLU A 492 37.42 -0.31 48.31
CA GLU A 492 38.59 -1.01 47.78
C GLU A 492 39.78 -0.06 47.54
N ALA A 493 39.55 1.17 47.09
CA ALA A 493 40.56 2.20 46.97
C ALA A 493 41.22 2.58 48.28
N ARG A 494 40.50 2.47 49.40
CA ARG A 494 40.98 2.70 50.79
C ARG A 494 41.74 1.53 51.40
N LYS A 495 41.69 0.34 50.74
CA LYS A 495 42.44 -0.86 51.17
C LYS A 495 43.75 -1.07 50.44
N ARG A 496 44.03 -0.29 49.40
CA ARG A 496 45.29 -0.18 48.68
C ARG A 496 46.07 1.07 49.17
#